data_ed0c66d75714817367d5f077632268d7
#
_entry.id   ed0c66d75714817367d5f077632268d7
#
_cell.length_a   1.000
_cell.length_b   1.000
_cell.length_c   1.000
_cell.angle_alpha   90.00
_cell.angle_beta   90.00
_cell.angle_gamma   90.00
#
_symmetry.space_group_name_H-M   'P 1'
#
loop_
_entity.id
_entity.type
_entity.pdbx_description
1 polymer ?
#
loop_
_entity_poly.entity_id
_entity_poly.type
_entity_poly.pdbx_seq_one_letter_code
_entity_poly.pdbx_strand_id
1 'polypeptide(L)'
;MHTRPGSPRVSVIVPTKDEARNLEVLLPDMPDVHEVVLVDAGSRDGTVDVARRHLSNLQVINQTRTGKGNALVCGMHAATGDILVTLDADGSADPCEI
;
A
#
# COMPACT_ATOMS: atom_id res chain seq x y z
N MET A 1 10.79 10.27 -9.49
CA MET A 1 10.00 11.46 -9.82
C MET A 1 9.53 12.10 -8.52
N HIS A 2 9.65 13.39 -8.42
CA HIS A 2 9.26 14.10 -7.20
C HIS A 2 7.90 14.74 -7.37
N THR A 3 7.12 14.76 -6.28
CA THR A 3 5.89 15.55 -6.23
C THR A 3 6.25 17.02 -6.34
N ARG A 4 5.66 17.72 -7.29
CA ARG A 4 5.90 19.16 -7.47
C ARG A 4 5.19 19.93 -6.37
N PRO A 5 5.73 21.08 -5.93
CA PRO A 5 5.00 21.96 -5.03
C PRO A 5 3.61 22.29 -5.61
N GLY A 6 2.57 22.12 -4.81
CA GLY A 6 1.19 22.33 -5.23
C GLY A 6 0.52 21.15 -5.91
N SER A 7 1.26 20.06 -6.25
CA SER A 7 0.65 18.86 -6.76
C SER A 7 0.00 18.05 -5.64
N PRO A 8 -1.13 17.35 -5.90
CA PRO A 8 -1.74 16.48 -4.92
C PRO A 8 -0.77 15.37 -4.49
N ARG A 9 -0.77 15.07 -3.20
CA ARG A 9 0.01 13.96 -2.64
C ARG A 9 -0.86 12.71 -2.63
N VAL A 10 -0.38 11.64 -3.26
CA VAL A 10 -1.13 10.39 -3.38
C VAL A 10 -0.69 9.41 -2.31
N SER A 11 -1.65 8.90 -1.55
CA SER A 11 -1.44 7.78 -0.63
C SER A 11 -2.09 6.53 -1.22
N VAL A 12 -1.30 5.47 -1.40
CA VAL A 12 -1.78 4.19 -1.92
C VAL A 12 -2.01 3.24 -0.76
N ILE A 13 -3.24 2.78 -0.59
CA ILE A 13 -3.62 1.86 0.48
C ILE A 13 -3.62 0.45 -0.08
N VAL A 14 -2.81 -0.43 0.49
CA VAL A 14 -2.66 -1.82 0.05
C VAL A 14 -3.01 -2.76 1.19
N PRO A 15 -4.22 -3.34 1.20
CA PRO A 15 -4.55 -4.39 2.16
C PRO A 15 -3.80 -5.67 1.83
N THR A 16 -3.23 -6.32 2.84
CA THR A 16 -2.47 -7.55 2.63
C THR A 16 -2.82 -8.64 3.65
N LYS A 17 -2.77 -9.88 3.18
CA LYS A 17 -2.80 -11.09 4.01
C LYS A 17 -2.05 -12.16 3.25
N ASP A 18 -0.82 -12.47 3.68
CA ASP A 18 0.06 -13.45 3.04
C ASP A 18 0.23 -13.19 1.54
N GLU A 19 0.68 -11.98 1.21
CA GLU A 19 0.81 -11.49 -0.17
C GLU A 19 2.26 -11.28 -0.60
N ALA A 20 3.22 -11.93 0.07
CA ALA A 20 4.66 -11.69 -0.19
C ALA A 20 5.02 -11.89 -1.66
N ARG A 21 4.55 -12.97 -2.29
CA ARG A 21 4.83 -13.26 -3.70
C ARG A 21 4.25 -12.21 -4.64
N ASN A 22 3.03 -11.81 -4.37
CA ASN A 22 2.35 -10.81 -5.19
C ASN A 22 3.04 -9.46 -5.08
N LEU A 23 3.50 -9.09 -3.89
CA LEU A 23 4.23 -7.83 -3.69
C LEU A 23 5.58 -7.83 -4.41
N GLU A 24 6.27 -8.96 -4.49
CA GLU A 24 7.53 -9.05 -5.25
C GLU A 24 7.33 -8.70 -6.73
N VAL A 25 6.14 -8.99 -7.28
CA VAL A 25 5.79 -8.68 -8.66
C VAL A 25 5.25 -7.26 -8.78
N LEU A 26 4.41 -6.84 -7.84
CA LEU A 26 3.68 -5.57 -7.90
C LEU A 26 4.56 -4.36 -7.61
N LEU A 27 5.37 -4.42 -6.55
CA LEU A 27 6.05 -3.24 -6.03
C LEU A 27 7.11 -2.65 -6.96
N PRO A 28 7.86 -3.45 -7.74
CA PRO A 28 8.80 -2.87 -8.71
C PRO A 28 8.16 -1.95 -9.74
N ASP A 29 6.87 -2.14 -10.03
CA ASP A 29 6.13 -1.33 -11.00
C ASP A 29 5.36 -0.17 -10.34
N MET A 30 5.47 -0.02 -9.03
CA MET A 30 4.78 1.05 -8.31
C MET A 30 5.35 2.40 -8.72
N PRO A 31 4.49 3.35 -9.16
CA PRO A 31 4.96 4.70 -9.45
C PRO A 31 5.39 5.42 -8.18
N ASP A 32 6.12 6.50 -8.36
CA ASP A 32 6.60 7.33 -7.26
C ASP A 32 5.42 8.13 -6.68
N VAL A 33 4.94 7.70 -5.52
CA VAL A 33 3.80 8.32 -4.83
C VAL A 33 4.26 8.89 -3.48
N HIS A 34 3.38 9.68 -2.85
CA HIS A 34 3.70 10.29 -1.56
C HIS A 34 3.98 9.23 -0.49
N GLU A 35 3.12 8.21 -0.40
CA GLU A 35 3.31 7.09 0.54
C GLU A 35 2.53 5.87 0.09
N VAL A 36 2.96 4.72 0.56
CA VAL A 36 2.21 3.48 0.47
C VAL A 36 1.85 3.06 1.89
N VAL A 37 0.57 2.89 2.15
CA VAL A 37 0.06 2.43 3.45
C VAL A 37 -0.31 0.95 3.33
N LEU A 38 0.53 0.10 3.90
CA LEU A 38 0.30 -1.35 3.91
C LEU A 38 -0.53 -1.69 5.14
N VAL A 39 -1.75 -2.17 4.93
CA VAL A 39 -2.64 -2.59 6.02
C VAL A 39 -2.60 -4.10 6.11
N ASP A 40 -1.83 -4.61 7.06
CA ASP A 40 -1.56 -6.03 7.16
C ASP A 40 -2.48 -6.72 8.15
N ALA A 41 -3.05 -7.84 7.74
CA ALA A 41 -3.99 -8.64 8.53
C ALA A 41 -3.30 -9.83 9.23
N GLY A 42 -2.07 -9.63 9.69
CA GLY A 42 -1.32 -10.66 10.40
C GLY A 42 -0.66 -11.67 9.49
N SER A 43 -0.02 -11.21 8.41
CA SER A 43 0.69 -12.08 7.48
C SER A 43 1.86 -12.82 8.15
N ARG A 44 2.08 -14.07 7.72
CA ARG A 44 3.14 -14.93 8.25
C ARG A 44 4.19 -15.31 7.23
N ASP A 45 4.05 -14.84 5.98
CA ASP A 45 4.91 -15.25 4.86
C ASP A 45 6.01 -14.24 4.53
N GLY A 46 6.23 -13.24 5.38
CA GLY A 46 7.22 -12.20 5.12
C GLY A 46 6.68 -11.03 4.28
N THR A 47 5.37 -10.88 4.15
CA THR A 47 4.73 -9.80 3.39
C THR A 47 5.29 -8.43 3.74
N VAL A 48 5.35 -8.10 5.03
CA VAL A 48 5.83 -6.80 5.50
C VAL A 48 7.30 -6.59 5.14
N ASP A 49 8.11 -7.62 5.29
CA ASP A 49 9.54 -7.55 4.97
C ASP A 49 9.78 -7.30 3.48
N VAL A 50 8.99 -7.92 2.61
CA VAL A 50 9.05 -7.67 1.17
C VAL A 50 8.73 -6.21 0.89
N ALA A 51 7.67 -5.68 1.47
CA ALA A 51 7.29 -4.28 1.28
C ALA A 51 8.40 -3.33 1.75
N ARG A 52 9.02 -3.60 2.90
CA ARG A 52 10.10 -2.77 3.42
C ARG A 52 11.33 -2.77 2.53
N ARG A 53 11.61 -3.89 1.85
CA ARG A 53 12.75 -3.97 0.93
C ARG A 53 12.55 -3.15 -0.34
N HIS A 54 11.32 -3.02 -0.80
CA HIS A 54 11.01 -2.35 -2.07
C HIS A 54 10.65 -0.87 -1.91
N LEU A 55 10.16 -0.45 -0.74
CA LEU A 55 9.60 0.88 -0.56
C LEU A 55 10.26 1.61 0.60
N SER A 56 10.73 2.84 0.34
CA SER A 56 11.26 3.73 1.37
C SER A 56 10.18 4.62 1.98
N ASN A 57 9.07 4.82 1.28
CA ASN A 57 7.94 5.67 1.69
C ASN A 57 6.78 4.84 2.24
N LEU A 58 7.09 3.73 2.90
CA LEU A 58 6.12 2.77 3.41
C LEU A 58 5.67 3.13 4.82
N GLN A 59 4.36 3.08 5.05
CA GLN A 59 3.77 3.04 6.37
C GLN A 59 3.09 1.69 6.55
N VAL A 60 3.42 0.95 7.62
CA VAL A 60 2.80 -0.34 7.91
C VAL A 60 1.87 -0.18 9.10
N ILE A 61 0.63 -0.59 8.94
CA ILE A 61 -0.34 -0.64 10.04
C ILE A 61 -0.96 -2.03 10.11
N ASN A 62 -1.33 -2.43 11.31
CA ASN A 62 -2.02 -3.69 11.52
C ASN A 62 -3.52 -3.48 11.43
N GLN A 63 -4.19 -4.38 10.70
CA GLN A 63 -5.64 -4.35 10.60
C GLN A 63 -6.25 -4.67 11.96
N THR A 64 -7.24 -3.87 12.40
CA THR A 64 -7.83 -4.01 13.73
C THR A 64 -8.92 -5.07 13.78
N ARG A 65 -9.61 -5.32 12.65
CA ARG A 65 -10.69 -6.30 12.54
C ARG A 65 -10.56 -7.04 11.22
N THR A 66 -11.28 -8.13 11.06
CA THR A 66 -11.30 -8.86 9.80
C THR A 66 -12.13 -8.13 8.75
N GLY A 67 -11.82 -8.40 7.48
CA GLY A 67 -12.57 -7.88 6.35
C GLY A 67 -11.89 -6.74 5.61
N LYS A 68 -12.15 -6.69 4.31
CA LYS A 68 -11.55 -5.68 3.41
C LYS A 68 -12.00 -4.26 3.76
N GLY A 69 -13.27 -4.09 4.15
CA GLY A 69 -13.78 -2.77 4.53
C GLY A 69 -13.04 -2.19 5.74
N ASN A 70 -12.74 -3.02 6.73
CA ASN A 70 -11.95 -2.58 7.88
C ASN A 70 -10.53 -2.19 7.46
N ALA A 71 -9.90 -2.97 6.58
CA ALA A 71 -8.57 -2.67 6.08
C ALA A 71 -8.53 -1.30 5.40
N LEU A 72 -9.52 -0.98 4.58
CA LEU A 72 -9.61 0.31 3.91
C LEU A 72 -9.79 1.46 4.91
N VAL A 73 -10.65 1.27 5.91
CA VAL A 73 -10.86 2.28 6.97
C VAL A 73 -9.56 2.53 7.73
N CYS A 74 -8.85 1.48 8.13
CA CYS A 74 -7.56 1.61 8.82
C CYS A 74 -6.57 2.39 7.96
N GLY A 75 -6.49 2.06 6.68
CA GLY A 75 -5.60 2.75 5.74
C GLY A 75 -5.96 4.22 5.58
N MET A 76 -7.25 4.53 5.46
CA MET A 76 -7.72 5.90 5.32
C MET A 76 -7.37 6.75 6.55
N HIS A 77 -7.48 6.19 7.74
CA HIS A 77 -7.12 6.91 8.97
C HIS A 77 -5.62 7.17 9.07
N ALA A 78 -4.79 6.27 8.55
CA ALA A 78 -3.33 6.39 8.61
C ALA A 78 -2.76 7.26 7.50
N ALA A 79 -3.44 7.36 6.37
CA ALA A 79 -2.95 8.05 5.19
C ALA A 79 -2.81 9.56 5.44
N THR A 80 -1.73 10.13 4.91
CA THR A 80 -1.41 11.55 5.07
C THR A 80 -1.51 12.35 3.76
N GLY A 81 -1.74 11.67 2.64
CA GLY A 81 -1.86 12.33 1.34
C GLY A 81 -3.22 12.98 1.11
N ASP A 82 -3.31 13.69 0.00
CA ASP A 82 -4.53 14.43 -0.38
C ASP A 82 -5.49 13.55 -1.18
N ILE A 83 -4.94 12.57 -1.91
CA ILE A 83 -5.70 11.63 -2.73
C ILE A 83 -5.42 10.23 -2.22
N LEU A 84 -6.48 9.45 -1.99
CA LEU A 84 -6.37 8.08 -1.53
C LEU A 84 -6.69 7.13 -2.68
N VAL A 85 -5.77 6.23 -2.97
CA VAL A 85 -5.94 5.18 -3.99
C VAL A 85 -5.83 3.84 -3.31
N THR A 86 -6.74 2.93 -3.60
CA THR A 86 -6.68 1.56 -3.08
C THR A 86 -6.15 0.63 -4.17
N LEU A 87 -5.30 -0.31 -3.79
CA LEU A 87 -4.69 -1.25 -4.72
C LEU A 87 -4.67 -2.64 -4.11
N ASP A 88 -5.24 -3.62 -4.81
CA ASP A 88 -5.22 -5.00 -4.36
C ASP A 88 -3.88 -5.65 -4.69
N ALA A 89 -3.25 -6.28 -3.69
CA ALA A 89 -1.95 -6.91 -3.85
C ALA A 89 -2.00 -8.19 -4.70
N ASP A 90 -3.19 -8.72 -4.96
CA ASP A 90 -3.37 -9.95 -5.75
C ASP A 90 -3.14 -9.76 -7.26
N GLY A 91 -2.79 -8.55 -7.70
CA GLY A 91 -2.53 -8.26 -9.10
C GLY A 91 -3.77 -7.97 -9.93
N SER A 92 -4.93 -7.80 -9.31
CA SER A 92 -6.17 -7.47 -10.03
C SER A 92 -6.17 -6.04 -10.58
N ALA A 93 -5.27 -5.19 -10.10
CA ALA A 93 -5.09 -3.83 -10.59
C ALA A 93 -3.65 -3.62 -11.08
N ASP A 94 -3.49 -2.74 -12.06
CA ASP A 94 -2.16 -2.38 -12.57
C ASP A 94 -1.66 -1.14 -11.83
N PRO A 95 -0.54 -1.23 -11.08
CA PRO A 95 -0.01 -0.08 -10.35
C PRO A 95 0.38 1.08 -11.27
N CYS A 96 0.68 0.82 -12.53
CA CYS A 96 1.01 1.88 -13.49
C CYS A 96 -0.20 2.76 -13.84
N GLU A 97 -1.39 2.35 -13.49
CA GLU A 97 -2.62 3.13 -13.71
C GLU A 97 -2.91 4.16 -12.59
N ILE A 98 -2.10 4.18 -11.56
CA ILE A 98 -2.26 5.12 -10.45
C ILE A 98 -2.00 6.58 -10.86
#